data_161b5ab02277c69e5620e484a7ebe51d
#
_entry.id   161b5ab02277c69e5620e484a7ebe51d
#
_cell.length_a   1.000
_cell.length_b   1.000
_cell.length_c   1.000
_cell.angle_alpha   90.00
_cell.angle_beta   90.00
_cell.angle_gamma   90.00
#
_symmetry.space_group_name_H-M   'P 1'
#
loop_
_entity.id
_entity.type
_entity.pdbx_description
1 polymer ?
#
loop_
_entity_poly.entity_id
_entity_poly.type
_entity_poly.pdbx_seq_one_letter_code
_entity_poly.pdbx_strand_id
1 'polypeptide(L)'
;MLNINKLLLIILSIIFAPMLSFADDHAENESVVSETVEIVYDGSLNPKDYVGVSFWLATAMMLAATVFFFIERDRVKGKWKTSLTVAGLVTGIAFWHYMYMREVWVNTGASPTVFRYVDWLITVPLQIVEFYLILAAVTKVSVNLFWKLLVASLVMLIGG
;
A
#
# COMPACT_ATOMS: atom_id res chain seq x y z
N MET A 1 29.81 -6.85 -3.20
CA MET A 1 28.52 -7.59 -3.31
C MET A 1 27.67 -7.23 -2.11
N LEU A 2 26.61 -6.48 -2.31
CA LEU A 2 25.69 -6.12 -1.21
C LEU A 2 24.91 -7.39 -0.80
N ASN A 3 25.03 -7.75 0.47
CA ASN A 3 24.39 -8.95 0.98
C ASN A 3 22.86 -8.81 0.88
N ILE A 4 22.22 -9.74 0.18
CA ILE A 4 20.76 -9.72 -0.10
C ILE A 4 19.91 -9.52 1.16
N ASN A 5 20.40 -10.05 2.31
CA ASN A 5 19.73 -9.85 3.61
C ASN A 5 19.80 -8.40 4.11
N LYS A 6 20.88 -7.66 3.79
CA LYS A 6 20.98 -6.24 4.13
C LYS A 6 20.10 -5.37 3.22
N LEU A 7 20.00 -5.73 1.94
CA LEU A 7 19.10 -5.04 1.02
C LEU A 7 17.62 -5.24 1.40
N LEU A 8 17.26 -6.45 1.81
CA LEU A 8 15.90 -6.78 2.28
C LEU A 8 15.54 -6.01 3.55
N LEU A 9 16.49 -5.90 4.51
CA LEU A 9 16.31 -5.12 5.73
C LEU A 9 16.17 -3.61 5.46
N ILE A 10 16.93 -3.08 4.48
CA ILE A 10 16.83 -1.67 4.09
C ILE A 10 15.47 -1.40 3.43
N ILE A 11 15.03 -2.27 2.53
CA ILE A 11 13.72 -2.14 1.89
C ILE A 11 12.59 -2.25 2.93
N LEU A 12 12.69 -3.19 3.85
CA LEU A 12 11.72 -3.36 4.94
C LEU A 12 11.69 -2.14 5.87
N SER A 13 12.85 -1.55 6.20
CA SER A 13 12.93 -0.34 7.04
C SER A 13 12.35 0.89 6.33
N ILE A 14 12.53 1.03 5.01
CA ILE A 14 11.96 2.14 4.24
C ILE A 14 10.42 2.02 4.14
N ILE A 15 9.90 0.79 4.07
CA ILE A 15 8.46 0.53 3.99
C ILE A 15 7.79 0.68 5.37
N PHE A 16 8.47 0.31 6.46
CA PHE A 16 7.93 0.34 7.83
C PHE A 16 8.25 1.62 8.62
N ALA A 17 9.28 2.38 8.27
CA ALA A 17 9.65 3.61 8.98
C ALA A 17 8.51 4.65 9.07
N PRO A 18 7.73 4.91 8.01
CA PRO A 18 6.62 5.85 8.13
C PRO A 18 5.47 5.33 8.99
N MET A 19 5.33 4.03 9.19
CA MET A 19 4.25 3.46 10.00
C MET A 19 4.52 3.60 11.52
N LEU A 20 5.78 3.63 11.93
CA LEU A 20 6.18 3.83 13.33
C LEU A 20 6.13 5.30 13.75
N SER A 21 6.32 6.25 12.82
CA SER A 21 6.28 7.68 13.09
C SER A 21 4.86 8.22 13.37
N PHE A 22 3.80 7.51 12.95
CA PHE A 22 2.42 7.90 13.24
C PHE A 22 1.91 7.43 14.61
N ALA A 23 2.66 6.59 15.33
CA ALA A 23 2.24 6.03 16.62
C ALA A 23 2.66 6.87 17.83
N ASP A 24 3.64 7.77 17.69
CA ASP A 24 4.25 8.52 18.81
C ASP A 24 3.74 9.96 19.00
N ASP A 25 2.91 10.51 18.10
CA ASP A 25 2.50 11.91 18.14
C ASP A 25 1.19 12.19 18.92
N HIS A 26 0.71 11.23 19.72
CA HIS A 26 -0.49 11.44 20.55
C HIS A 26 -0.24 11.73 22.03
N ALA A 27 0.99 12.03 22.41
CA ALA A 27 1.30 12.50 23.77
C ALA A 27 2.01 13.86 23.74
N GLU A 28 1.36 14.85 24.34
CA GLU A 28 1.84 16.17 24.70
C GLU A 28 1.88 17.26 23.60
N ASN A 29 0.80 18.05 23.52
CA ASN A 29 0.88 19.50 23.81
C ASN A 29 -0.53 20.13 23.90
N GLU A 30 -1.03 20.29 25.09
CA GLU A 30 -2.00 21.33 25.41
C GLU A 30 -1.28 22.68 25.41
N SER A 31 -1.90 23.68 24.80
CA SER A 31 -1.55 25.10 24.76
C SER A 31 -0.79 25.62 23.53
N VAL A 32 -1.35 25.41 22.35
CA VAL A 32 -1.32 26.45 21.32
C VAL A 32 -2.76 26.68 20.92
N VAL A 33 -3.26 27.90 21.02
CA VAL A 33 -4.54 28.31 20.44
C VAL A 33 -4.38 28.11 18.93
N SER A 34 -4.63 26.88 18.49
CA SER A 34 -4.72 26.49 17.11
C SER A 34 -6.01 27.10 16.62
N GLU A 35 -5.92 28.08 15.77
CA GLU A 35 -6.99 28.50 14.89
C GLU A 35 -7.41 27.21 14.16
N THR A 36 -8.44 26.53 14.67
CA THR A 36 -8.98 25.31 14.09
C THR A 36 -9.54 25.69 12.74
N VAL A 37 -8.74 25.46 11.70
CA VAL A 37 -9.20 25.60 10.32
C VAL A 37 -10.30 24.56 10.13
N GLU A 38 -11.54 25.02 10.14
CA GLU A 38 -12.69 24.17 9.87
C GLU A 38 -12.58 23.68 8.39
N ILE A 39 -12.28 22.40 8.23
CA ILE A 39 -12.19 21.78 6.91
C ILE A 39 -13.61 21.53 6.44
N VAL A 40 -14.04 22.26 5.43
CA VAL A 40 -15.34 22.03 4.78
C VAL A 40 -15.22 20.85 3.83
N TYR A 41 -16.00 19.81 4.07
CA TYR A 41 -16.07 18.62 3.24
C TYR A 41 -17.18 18.79 2.18
N ASP A 42 -16.84 19.44 1.07
CA ASP A 42 -17.74 19.78 -0.04
C ASP A 42 -17.40 19.06 -1.36
N GLY A 43 -16.53 18.04 -1.28
CA GLY A 43 -16.02 17.31 -2.44
C GLY A 43 -14.78 17.95 -3.08
N SER A 44 -14.34 19.12 -2.59
CA SER A 44 -13.11 19.74 -3.03
C SER A 44 -11.92 19.34 -2.15
N LEU A 45 -10.73 19.24 -2.75
CA LEU A 45 -9.49 18.96 -2.03
C LEU A 45 -8.93 20.25 -1.42
N ASN A 46 -8.98 20.36 -0.09
CA ASN A 46 -8.38 21.49 0.61
C ASN A 46 -6.88 21.25 0.83
N PRO A 47 -5.99 22.22 0.47
CA PRO A 47 -4.55 22.08 0.71
C PRO A 47 -4.15 21.94 2.18
N LYS A 48 -5.01 22.34 3.11
CA LYS A 48 -4.81 22.20 4.57
C LYS A 48 -5.32 20.86 5.10
N ASP A 49 -6.04 20.09 4.28
CA ASP A 49 -6.44 18.72 4.59
C ASP A 49 -5.31 17.75 4.22
N TYR A 50 -4.39 17.52 5.16
CA TYR A 50 -3.25 16.63 4.96
C TYR A 50 -3.66 15.19 4.66
N VAL A 51 -4.81 14.73 5.15
CA VAL A 51 -5.31 13.38 4.88
C VAL A 51 -5.81 13.29 3.43
N GLY A 52 -6.63 14.23 2.99
CA GLY A 52 -7.08 14.29 1.60
C GLY A 52 -5.92 14.46 0.62
N VAL A 53 -4.93 15.30 0.96
CA VAL A 53 -3.71 15.46 0.15
C VAL A 53 -2.90 14.16 0.12
N SER A 54 -2.79 13.42 1.23
CA SER A 54 -2.08 12.15 1.26
C SER A 54 -2.78 11.07 0.41
N PHE A 55 -4.11 11.01 0.40
CA PHE A 55 -4.86 10.14 -0.51
C PHE A 55 -4.59 10.49 -1.98
N TRP A 56 -4.56 11.79 -2.31
CA TRP A 56 -4.26 12.23 -3.67
C TRP A 56 -2.84 11.83 -4.10
N LEU A 57 -1.85 12.05 -3.22
CA LEU A 57 -0.47 11.66 -3.48
C LEU A 57 -0.34 10.15 -3.65
N ALA A 58 -0.93 9.35 -2.74
CA ALA A 58 -0.92 7.89 -2.81
C ALA A 58 -1.54 7.39 -4.13
N THR A 59 -2.67 7.98 -4.55
CA THR A 59 -3.31 7.67 -5.82
C THR A 59 -2.37 7.90 -7.01
N ALA A 60 -1.71 9.06 -7.06
CA ALA A 60 -0.76 9.38 -8.12
C ALA A 60 0.44 8.42 -8.15
N MET A 61 0.98 8.09 -6.98
CA MET A 61 2.11 7.15 -6.85
C MET A 61 1.73 5.72 -7.26
N MET A 62 0.52 5.25 -6.92
CA MET A 62 0.02 3.94 -7.34
C MET A 62 -0.15 3.86 -8.86
N LEU A 63 -0.67 4.91 -9.49
CA LEU A 63 -0.76 4.99 -10.95
C LEU A 63 0.63 4.95 -11.60
N ALA A 64 1.56 5.76 -11.11
CA ALA A 64 2.92 5.78 -11.63
C ALA A 64 3.61 4.41 -11.49
N ALA A 65 3.46 3.75 -10.34
CA ALA A 65 3.99 2.41 -10.11
C ALA A 65 3.37 1.38 -11.07
N THR A 66 2.06 1.44 -11.28
CA THR A 66 1.35 0.56 -12.22
C THR A 66 1.91 0.68 -13.63
N VAL A 67 2.02 1.91 -14.13
CA VAL A 67 2.57 2.18 -15.46
C VAL A 67 4.02 1.70 -15.55
N PHE A 68 4.84 1.99 -14.53
CA PHE A 68 6.23 1.54 -14.46
C PHE A 68 6.34 0.01 -14.54
N PHE A 69 5.57 -0.74 -13.74
CA PHE A 69 5.64 -2.19 -13.74
C PHE A 69 5.20 -2.80 -15.08
N PHE A 70 4.20 -2.26 -15.74
CA PHE A 70 3.78 -2.75 -17.07
C PHE A 70 4.78 -2.43 -18.16
N ILE A 71 5.44 -1.27 -18.14
CA ILE A 71 6.51 -0.94 -19.08
C ILE A 71 7.74 -1.84 -18.83
N GLU A 72 8.16 -2.00 -17.57
CA GLU A 72 9.34 -2.78 -17.21
C GLU A 72 9.15 -4.27 -17.46
N ARG A 73 7.90 -4.77 -17.37
CA ARG A 73 7.53 -6.15 -17.69
C ARG A 73 8.01 -6.60 -19.06
N ASP A 74 8.01 -5.72 -20.05
CA ASP A 74 8.41 -6.09 -21.42
C ASP A 74 9.94 -6.15 -21.61
N ARG A 75 10.69 -5.60 -20.66
CA ARG A 75 12.16 -5.64 -20.65
C ARG A 75 12.73 -6.90 -19.98
N VAL A 76 11.95 -7.61 -19.18
CA VAL A 76 12.37 -8.80 -18.42
C VAL A 76 11.84 -10.09 -19.04
N LYS A 77 12.48 -11.22 -18.68
CA LYS A 77 12.15 -12.56 -19.20
C LYS A 77 11.81 -13.54 -18.06
N GLY A 78 11.10 -14.60 -18.42
CA GLY A 78 10.81 -15.72 -17.53
C GLY A 78 9.95 -15.34 -16.32
N LYS A 79 10.30 -15.83 -15.15
CA LYS A 79 9.52 -15.67 -13.91
C LYS A 79 9.37 -14.20 -13.48
N TRP A 80 10.34 -13.34 -13.79
CA TRP A 80 10.28 -11.92 -13.48
C TRP A 80 9.18 -11.20 -14.23
N LYS A 81 8.85 -11.63 -15.44
CA LYS A 81 7.72 -11.08 -16.21
C LYS A 81 6.38 -11.25 -15.49
N THR A 82 6.17 -12.43 -14.91
CA THR A 82 4.95 -12.71 -14.14
C THR A 82 4.91 -11.91 -12.84
N SER A 83 6.04 -11.81 -12.13
CA SER A 83 6.14 -11.01 -10.91
C SER A 83 5.78 -9.54 -11.16
N LEU A 84 6.37 -8.90 -12.18
CA LEU A 84 6.05 -7.52 -12.55
C LEU A 84 4.60 -7.34 -13.01
N THR A 85 4.01 -8.37 -13.62
CA THR A 85 2.58 -8.33 -13.96
C THR A 85 1.71 -8.30 -12.71
N VAL A 86 2.02 -9.15 -11.71
CA VAL A 86 1.27 -9.16 -10.44
C VAL A 86 1.47 -7.86 -9.67
N ALA A 87 2.69 -7.33 -9.60
CA ALA A 87 2.98 -6.02 -9.00
C ALA A 87 2.16 -4.90 -9.65
N GLY A 88 2.09 -4.88 -10.98
CA GLY A 88 1.25 -3.92 -11.72
C GLY A 88 -0.24 -4.08 -11.45
N LEU A 89 -0.74 -5.32 -11.27
CA LEU A 89 -2.13 -5.57 -10.88
C LEU A 89 -2.41 -5.08 -9.47
N VAL A 90 -1.55 -5.38 -8.50
CA VAL A 90 -1.69 -4.91 -7.11
C VAL A 90 -1.77 -3.39 -7.06
N THR A 91 -0.81 -2.70 -7.67
CA THR A 91 -0.78 -1.23 -7.67
C THR A 91 -1.93 -0.61 -8.46
N GLY A 92 -2.37 -1.23 -9.56
CA GLY A 92 -3.50 -0.77 -10.36
C GLY A 92 -4.85 -0.91 -9.63
N ILE A 93 -5.06 -2.01 -8.92
CA ILE A 93 -6.25 -2.22 -8.06
C ILE A 93 -6.23 -1.21 -6.92
N ALA A 94 -5.09 -1.06 -6.23
CA ALA A 94 -4.93 -0.08 -5.17
C ALA A 94 -5.18 1.36 -5.67
N PHE A 95 -4.66 1.74 -6.84
CA PHE A 95 -4.95 3.03 -7.47
C PHE A 95 -6.45 3.30 -7.58
N TRP A 96 -7.21 2.33 -8.09
CA TRP A 96 -8.67 2.46 -8.24
C TRP A 96 -9.36 2.67 -6.90
N HIS A 97 -9.02 1.85 -5.88
CA HIS A 97 -9.62 1.95 -4.56
C HIS A 97 -9.24 3.25 -3.85
N TYR A 98 -7.99 3.71 -3.98
CA TYR A 98 -7.55 4.97 -3.37
C TYR A 98 -8.25 6.19 -3.99
N MET A 99 -8.55 6.18 -5.30
CA MET A 99 -9.39 7.22 -5.91
C MET A 99 -10.76 7.30 -5.23
N TYR A 100 -11.41 6.16 -5.05
CA TYR A 100 -12.73 6.09 -4.43
C TYR A 100 -12.67 6.45 -2.94
N MET A 101 -11.70 5.94 -2.21
CA MET A 101 -11.50 6.27 -0.78
C MET A 101 -11.24 7.76 -0.56
N ARG A 102 -10.50 8.40 -1.48
CA ARG A 102 -10.29 9.85 -1.47
C ARG A 102 -11.62 10.59 -1.63
N GLU A 103 -12.44 10.17 -2.59
CA GLU A 103 -13.74 10.78 -2.83
C GLU A 103 -14.65 10.69 -1.60
N VAL A 104 -14.70 9.55 -0.93
CA VAL A 104 -15.41 9.38 0.34
C VAL A 104 -14.89 10.36 1.38
N TRP A 105 -13.58 10.47 1.55
CA TRP A 105 -12.99 11.39 2.52
C TRP A 105 -13.33 12.85 2.26
N VAL A 106 -13.11 13.36 1.04
CA VAL A 106 -13.34 14.79 0.72
C VAL A 106 -14.81 15.20 0.74
N ASN A 107 -15.73 14.24 0.62
CA ASN A 107 -17.17 14.50 0.73
C ASN A 107 -17.72 14.37 2.17
N THR A 108 -17.10 13.54 3.02
CA THR A 108 -17.71 13.17 4.31
C THR A 108 -16.82 13.42 5.52
N GLY A 109 -15.52 13.58 5.34
CA GLY A 109 -14.54 13.59 6.43
C GLY A 109 -14.42 12.26 7.19
N ALA A 110 -15.15 11.23 6.75
CA ALA A 110 -15.18 9.94 7.42
C ALA A 110 -14.11 8.98 6.87
N SER A 111 -13.50 8.20 7.76
CA SER A 111 -12.51 7.18 7.35
C SER A 111 -13.16 6.11 6.48
N PRO A 112 -12.65 5.85 5.26
CA PRO A 112 -13.21 4.86 4.33
C PRO A 112 -12.80 3.42 4.70
N THR A 113 -12.98 3.02 5.96
CA THR A 113 -12.47 1.75 6.52
C THR A 113 -12.99 0.52 5.76
N VAL A 114 -14.28 0.48 5.44
CA VAL A 114 -14.90 -0.65 4.71
C VAL A 114 -14.25 -0.83 3.33
N PHE A 115 -14.03 0.27 2.60
CA PHE A 115 -13.42 0.21 1.26
C PHE A 115 -11.95 -0.20 1.33
N ARG A 116 -11.25 0.13 2.42
CA ARG A 116 -9.90 -0.32 2.68
C ARG A 116 -9.84 -1.84 2.87
N TYR A 117 -10.78 -2.42 3.60
CA TYR A 117 -10.88 -3.88 3.74
C TYR A 117 -11.20 -4.58 2.41
N VAL A 118 -12.06 -4.00 1.58
CA VAL A 118 -12.36 -4.54 0.25
C VAL A 118 -11.11 -4.56 -0.63
N ASP A 119 -10.32 -3.48 -0.60
CA ASP A 119 -9.02 -3.43 -1.29
C ASP A 119 -8.08 -4.55 -0.80
N TRP A 120 -7.90 -4.67 0.51
CA TRP A 120 -7.00 -5.65 1.10
C TRP A 120 -7.39 -7.09 0.82
N LEU A 121 -8.68 -7.40 0.75
CA LEU A 121 -9.15 -8.74 0.38
C LEU A 121 -8.70 -9.16 -1.02
N ILE A 122 -8.43 -8.20 -1.90
CA ILE A 122 -7.95 -8.45 -3.26
C ILE A 122 -6.42 -8.31 -3.32
N THR A 123 -5.88 -7.20 -2.80
CA THR A 123 -4.47 -6.86 -2.97
C THR A 123 -3.55 -7.72 -2.11
N VAL A 124 -3.93 -8.09 -0.88
CA VAL A 124 -3.07 -8.88 0.00
C VAL A 124 -2.82 -10.29 -0.53
N PRO A 125 -3.82 -11.07 -1.00
CA PRO A 125 -3.55 -12.34 -1.66
C PRO A 125 -2.65 -12.21 -2.89
N LEU A 126 -2.81 -11.17 -3.70
CA LEU A 126 -1.95 -10.90 -4.85
C LEU A 126 -0.51 -10.57 -4.42
N GLN A 127 -0.31 -9.83 -3.33
CA GLN A 127 1.01 -9.57 -2.75
C GLN A 127 1.69 -10.85 -2.27
N ILE A 128 0.94 -11.80 -1.70
CA ILE A 128 1.50 -13.11 -1.31
C ILE A 128 1.95 -13.89 -2.56
N VAL A 129 1.15 -13.85 -3.64
CA VAL A 129 1.55 -14.44 -4.94
C VAL A 129 2.82 -13.79 -5.47
N GLU A 130 2.90 -12.46 -5.46
CA GLU A 130 4.08 -11.72 -5.91
C GLU A 130 5.30 -12.07 -5.08
N PHE A 131 5.18 -12.05 -3.76
CA PHE A 131 6.26 -12.43 -2.84
C PHE A 131 6.78 -13.84 -3.12
N TYR A 132 5.88 -14.80 -3.32
CA TYR A 132 6.26 -16.16 -3.67
C TYR A 132 6.99 -16.24 -5.02
N LEU A 133 6.52 -15.50 -6.04
CA LEU A 133 7.14 -15.47 -7.36
C LEU A 133 8.55 -14.88 -7.32
N ILE A 134 8.77 -13.83 -6.54
CA ILE A 134 10.09 -13.21 -6.33
C ILE A 134 11.03 -14.23 -5.66
N LEU A 135 10.59 -14.86 -4.57
CA LEU A 135 11.38 -15.86 -3.88
C LEU A 135 11.72 -17.05 -4.80
N ALA A 136 10.74 -17.55 -5.55
CA ALA A 136 10.92 -18.66 -6.49
C ALA A 136 11.79 -18.31 -7.69
N ALA A 137 12.00 -17.03 -7.99
CA ALA A 137 12.94 -16.58 -9.02
C ALA A 137 14.39 -16.60 -8.53
N VAL A 138 14.62 -16.38 -7.23
CA VAL A 138 15.95 -16.25 -6.62
C VAL A 138 16.40 -17.55 -5.97
N THR A 139 15.48 -18.34 -5.42
CA THR A 139 15.83 -19.58 -4.68
C THR A 139 14.78 -20.68 -4.87
N LYS A 140 15.10 -21.89 -4.41
CA LYS A 140 14.13 -23.01 -4.37
C LYS A 140 13.22 -22.83 -3.16
N VAL A 141 11.97 -22.51 -3.40
CA VAL A 141 10.95 -22.30 -2.35
C VAL A 141 9.90 -23.41 -2.45
N SER A 142 9.48 -23.93 -1.30
CA SER A 142 8.42 -24.94 -1.26
C SER A 142 7.05 -24.28 -1.46
N VAL A 143 6.16 -24.94 -2.20
CA VAL A 143 4.77 -24.52 -2.37
C VAL A 143 4.00 -24.48 -1.05
N ASN A 144 4.44 -25.27 -0.07
CA ASN A 144 3.86 -25.27 1.29
C ASN A 144 4.04 -23.93 2.00
N LEU A 145 5.17 -23.23 1.76
CA LEU A 145 5.36 -21.87 2.28
C LEU A 145 4.32 -20.89 1.71
N PHE A 146 4.07 -20.97 0.41
CA PHE A 146 3.03 -20.15 -0.24
C PHE A 146 1.66 -20.33 0.43
N TRP A 147 1.21 -21.57 0.59
CA TRP A 147 -0.09 -21.85 1.21
C TRP A 147 -0.16 -21.39 2.67
N LYS A 148 0.91 -21.56 3.45
CA LYS A 148 0.96 -21.07 4.84
C LYS A 148 0.82 -19.55 4.90
N LEU A 149 1.52 -18.81 4.05
CA LEU A 149 1.45 -17.36 4.00
C LEU A 149 0.06 -16.89 3.54
N LEU A 150 -0.49 -17.52 2.51
CA LEU A 150 -1.81 -17.17 2.00
C LEU A 150 -2.91 -17.40 3.05
N VAL A 151 -2.92 -18.56 3.70
CA VAL A 151 -3.91 -18.85 4.75
C VAL A 151 -3.74 -17.91 5.93
N ALA A 152 -2.50 -17.65 6.38
CA ALA A 152 -2.25 -16.72 7.47
C ALA A 152 -2.72 -15.30 7.15
N SER A 153 -2.50 -14.81 5.92
CA SER A 153 -2.97 -13.48 5.50
C SER A 153 -4.49 -13.40 5.43
N LEU A 154 -5.17 -14.45 4.96
CA LEU A 154 -6.64 -14.50 4.93
C LEU A 154 -7.23 -14.54 6.35
N VAL A 155 -6.65 -15.35 7.25
CA VAL A 155 -7.07 -15.38 8.67
C VAL A 155 -6.89 -14.01 9.33
N MET A 156 -5.78 -13.33 9.06
CA MET A 156 -5.54 -11.96 9.54
C MET A 156 -6.63 -11.00 9.05
N LEU A 157 -6.99 -11.05 7.77
CA LEU A 157 -8.01 -10.15 7.20
C LEU A 157 -9.43 -10.43 7.71
N ILE A 158 -9.73 -11.69 8.05
CA ILE A 158 -11.05 -12.07 8.60
C ILE A 158 -11.13 -11.72 10.10
N GLY A 159 -10.00 -11.76 10.80
CA GLY A 159 -9.94 -11.52 12.26
C GLY A 159 -9.73 -10.06 12.67
N GLY A 160 -9.41 -9.16 11.75
CA GLY A 160 -9.18 -7.73 11.98
C GLY A 160 -10.26 -6.86 11.42
#